data_0637e12e6e16e56c610e090e0635a686
#
_entry.id   0637e12e6e16e56c610e090e0635a686
#
_cell.length_a   1.000
_cell.length_b   1.000
_cell.length_c   1.000
_cell.angle_alpha   90.00
_cell.angle_beta   90.00
_cell.angle_gamma   90.00
#
_symmetry.space_group_name_H-M   'P 1'
#
loop_
_entity.id
_entity.type
_entity.pdbx_description
1 polymer ?
#
loop_
_entity_poly.entity_id
_entity_poly.type
_entity_poly.pdbx_seq_one_letter_code
_entity_poly.pdbx_strand_id
1 'polypeptide(L)'
;MKAIDRENLIQALQSQDNGTGVFTRKQIIETASSIGLGFPAWLVNGKPEVKVDRGVYNLTSMFGGSVAEAQPIAQAQQVPLAVVETQAPRTLVQAKLAVEVDDLIPGKDSTFVPFGFYKDLKTVLSTSMFYPIFISGLSGNGKTTMVEQVCANLKREAIRVNISIETDEDDLIGGNTLVDGNVVYREGPVLTAMKRGAVLILDEVDRGSNKLMCLQAILEGKPYFNKKTGETVTPAPGFNLVATANTKGRGSDDGKFISANILDEAFLERFAITVEQEYPTMATEKKIVIKKMEKVNNVDEDFATHLVTWSDVIRKTYYEGAIDELISTRRLEHIVNAFAVFGDKQKAVQLCVNRFDEDTKEAFIDLYAKVDPSVELAESTEETEQEIHEDGEE
;
A
#
# COMPACT_ATOMS: atom_id res chain seq x y z
N MET A 1 16.61 -25.06 30.06
CA MET A 1 17.50 -24.26 30.95
C MET A 1 17.64 -25.00 32.26
N LYS A 2 18.86 -25.26 32.70
CA LYS A 2 19.14 -26.00 33.95
C LYS A 2 18.75 -25.14 35.17
N ALA A 3 18.56 -25.74 36.35
CA ALA A 3 18.18 -24.98 37.56
C ALA A 3 19.19 -23.89 37.92
N ILE A 4 20.50 -24.21 37.83
CA ILE A 4 21.60 -23.25 38.06
C ILE A 4 21.51 -22.04 37.10
N ASP A 5 21.15 -22.25 35.85
CA ASP A 5 21.03 -21.17 34.88
C ASP A 5 19.87 -20.21 35.22
N ARG A 6 18.81 -20.74 35.85
CA ARG A 6 17.65 -19.93 36.28
C ARG A 6 18.00 -19.05 37.49
N GLU A 7 18.75 -19.62 38.46
CA GLU A 7 19.24 -18.89 39.64
C GLU A 7 20.19 -17.77 39.24
N ASN A 8 21.14 -18.05 38.33
CA ASN A 8 22.06 -17.04 37.80
C ASN A 8 21.32 -15.89 37.11
N LEU A 9 20.26 -16.18 36.32
CA LEU A 9 19.47 -15.14 35.68
C LEU A 9 18.70 -14.29 36.71
N ILE A 10 18.07 -14.91 37.70
CA ILE A 10 17.37 -14.17 38.77
C ILE A 10 18.34 -13.29 39.55
N GLN A 11 19.53 -13.77 39.89
CA GLN A 11 20.54 -13.01 40.61
C GLN A 11 21.09 -11.86 39.78
N ALA A 12 21.26 -12.03 38.45
CA ALA A 12 21.67 -10.96 37.54
C ALA A 12 20.57 -9.86 37.39
N LEU A 13 19.30 -10.27 37.32
CA LEU A 13 18.17 -9.32 37.31
C LEU A 13 18.06 -8.59 38.65
N GLN A 14 18.22 -9.28 39.78
CA GLN A 14 18.19 -8.66 41.09
C GLN A 14 19.31 -7.62 41.29
N SER A 15 20.49 -7.84 40.72
CA SER A 15 21.60 -6.87 40.77
C SER A 15 21.35 -5.61 39.92
N GLN A 16 20.44 -5.65 38.96
CA GLN A 16 20.03 -4.56 38.09
C GLN A 16 18.71 -3.89 38.54
N ASP A 17 18.11 -4.41 39.63
CA ASP A 17 16.84 -3.85 40.12
C ASP A 17 17.04 -2.48 40.78
N ASN A 18 16.25 -1.52 40.38
CA ASN A 18 16.19 -0.15 40.96
C ASN A 18 15.25 -0.11 42.20
N GLY A 19 14.95 -1.23 42.83
CA GLY A 19 14.06 -1.34 43.98
C GLY A 19 12.57 -1.50 43.66
N THR A 20 12.22 -1.62 42.38
CA THR A 20 10.82 -1.82 41.95
C THR A 20 10.47 -3.28 41.68
N GLY A 21 11.47 -4.14 41.46
CA GLY A 21 11.29 -5.53 41.05
C GLY A 21 10.62 -5.72 39.69
N VAL A 22 10.41 -4.63 38.91
CA VAL A 22 9.66 -4.62 37.65
C VAL A 22 10.61 -4.56 36.47
N PHE A 23 10.46 -5.52 35.54
CA PHE A 23 11.30 -5.64 34.35
C PHE A 23 10.47 -5.80 33.08
N THR A 24 10.91 -5.16 31.99
CA THR A 24 10.33 -5.37 30.68
C THR A 24 10.89 -6.67 30.06
N ARG A 25 10.15 -7.25 29.11
CA ARG A 25 10.58 -8.41 28.34
C ARG A 25 11.95 -8.19 27.71
N LYS A 26 12.22 -6.98 27.22
CA LYS A 26 13.49 -6.62 26.58
C LYS A 26 14.64 -6.69 27.58
N GLN A 27 14.52 -6.11 28.75
CA GLN A 27 15.52 -6.14 29.81
C GLN A 27 15.84 -7.58 30.26
N ILE A 28 14.83 -8.45 30.42
CA ILE A 28 15.02 -9.85 30.81
C ILE A 28 15.82 -10.60 29.74
N ILE A 29 15.55 -10.36 28.46
CA ILE A 29 16.26 -11.02 27.34
C ILE A 29 17.69 -10.50 27.25
N GLU A 30 17.92 -9.19 27.37
CA GLU A 30 19.26 -8.58 27.34
C GLU A 30 20.13 -9.07 28.49
N THR A 31 19.57 -9.16 29.70
CA THR A 31 20.29 -9.69 30.87
C THR A 31 20.61 -11.17 30.68
N ALA A 32 19.69 -11.97 30.15
CA ALA A 32 19.98 -13.39 29.86
C ALA A 32 21.11 -13.53 28.85
N SER A 33 21.09 -12.72 27.79
CA SER A 33 22.14 -12.72 26.76
C SER A 33 23.52 -12.29 27.31
N SER A 34 23.55 -11.28 28.19
CA SER A 34 24.81 -10.78 28.77
C SER A 34 25.55 -11.80 29.65
N ILE A 35 24.82 -12.75 30.23
CA ILE A 35 25.40 -13.87 31.02
C ILE A 35 25.47 -15.16 30.22
N GLY A 36 25.36 -15.09 28.90
CA GLY A 36 25.53 -16.24 27.99
C GLY A 36 24.38 -17.25 27.99
N LEU A 37 23.21 -16.87 28.48
CA LEU A 37 22.02 -17.72 28.48
C LEU A 37 21.13 -17.46 27.26
N GLY A 38 20.51 -18.53 26.76
CA GLY A 38 19.51 -18.43 25.70
C GLY A 38 18.19 -17.88 26.21
N PHE A 39 17.23 -17.67 25.29
CA PHE A 39 15.90 -17.08 25.58
C PHE A 39 15.21 -17.71 26.78
N PRO A 40 14.88 -16.95 27.83
CA PRO A 40 14.35 -17.48 29.10
C PRO A 40 12.81 -17.73 29.02
N ALA A 41 12.41 -18.66 28.15
CA ALA A 41 10.99 -19.00 27.91
C ALA A 41 10.22 -19.39 29.19
N TRP A 42 10.88 -20.01 30.14
CA TRP A 42 10.29 -20.43 31.43
C TRP A 42 9.82 -19.25 32.28
N LEU A 43 10.48 -18.10 32.16
CA LEU A 43 10.13 -16.87 32.89
C LEU A 43 9.12 -16.04 32.07
N VAL A 44 9.42 -15.85 30.79
CA VAL A 44 8.62 -14.97 29.92
C VAL A 44 7.27 -15.58 29.55
N ASN A 45 7.22 -16.91 29.32
CA ASN A 45 6.00 -17.59 28.86
C ASN A 45 5.43 -18.58 29.92
N GLY A 46 6.24 -18.97 30.91
CA GLY A 46 5.91 -20.07 31.81
C GLY A 46 5.39 -19.68 33.19
N LYS A 47 5.38 -18.38 33.54
CA LYS A 47 4.97 -17.91 34.87
C LYS A 47 3.98 -16.76 34.77
N PRO A 48 2.69 -17.04 34.61
CA PRO A 48 1.65 -15.99 34.49
C PRO A 48 1.53 -15.14 35.77
N GLU A 49 1.85 -15.69 36.94
CA GLU A 49 1.79 -15.01 38.23
C GLU A 49 2.74 -13.80 38.39
N VAL A 50 3.83 -13.76 37.64
CA VAL A 50 4.77 -12.63 37.65
C VAL A 50 4.50 -11.59 36.55
N LYS A 51 3.57 -11.87 35.66
CA LYS A 51 3.23 -10.97 34.55
C LYS A 51 2.20 -9.94 35.01
N VAL A 52 2.59 -8.66 35.04
CA VAL A 52 1.77 -7.54 35.48
C VAL A 52 0.99 -6.95 34.28
N ASP A 53 1.63 -6.84 33.11
CA ASP A 53 1.04 -6.30 31.89
C ASP A 53 1.71 -6.92 30.65
N ARG A 54 1.26 -6.54 29.45
CA ARG A 54 1.82 -7.05 28.19
C ARG A 54 3.30 -6.71 28.06
N GLY A 55 4.17 -7.70 28.31
CA GLY A 55 5.62 -7.55 28.25
C GLY A 55 6.27 -6.93 29.51
N VAL A 56 5.54 -6.83 30.62
CA VAL A 56 6.03 -6.32 31.90
C VAL A 56 5.88 -7.39 32.99
N TYR A 57 6.91 -7.61 33.79
CA TYR A 57 7.03 -8.70 34.78
C TYR A 57 7.47 -8.13 36.13
N ASN A 58 6.77 -8.50 37.21
CA ASN A 58 7.19 -8.20 38.59
C ASN A 58 7.89 -9.45 39.18
N LEU A 59 9.17 -9.34 39.43
CA LEU A 59 10.01 -10.40 39.90
C LEU A 59 10.32 -10.32 41.40
N THR A 60 9.73 -9.42 42.15
CA THR A 60 9.97 -9.20 43.58
C THR A 60 9.85 -10.49 44.40
N SER A 61 8.86 -11.33 44.08
CA SER A 61 8.66 -12.63 44.74
C SER A 61 9.77 -13.64 44.47
N MET A 62 10.59 -13.41 43.46
CA MET A 62 11.70 -14.28 43.08
C MET A 62 13.06 -13.83 43.66
N PHE A 63 13.15 -12.62 44.20
CA PHE A 63 14.38 -12.04 44.72
C PHE A 63 14.69 -12.44 46.18
N GLY A 64 13.94 -13.38 46.77
CA GLY A 64 14.25 -13.93 48.10
C GLY A 64 14.02 -12.96 49.27
N GLY A 65 13.31 -11.90 49.08
CA GLY A 65 12.86 -10.97 50.14
C GLY A 65 11.66 -11.55 50.88
N SER A 66 11.74 -11.73 52.21
CA SER A 66 10.57 -12.00 53.03
C SER A 66 9.55 -10.88 52.88
N VAL A 67 8.33 -11.27 52.60
CA VAL A 67 7.20 -10.35 52.58
C VAL A 67 7.11 -9.71 53.97
N ALA A 68 7.46 -8.42 54.09
CA ALA A 68 7.15 -7.65 55.29
C ALA A 68 5.62 -7.52 55.33
N GLU A 69 5.01 -8.11 56.35
CA GLU A 69 3.58 -7.94 56.60
C GLU A 69 3.23 -6.45 56.66
N ALA A 70 2.32 -6.07 55.77
CA ALA A 70 1.75 -4.73 55.77
C ALA A 70 1.01 -4.49 57.07
N GLN A 71 1.56 -3.66 57.95
CA GLN A 71 0.84 -3.16 59.12
C GLN A 71 -0.40 -2.36 58.67
N PRO A 72 -1.52 -2.48 59.38
CA PRO A 72 -2.72 -1.76 59.03
C PRO A 72 -2.46 -0.25 59.21
N ILE A 73 -2.70 0.49 58.16
CA ILE A 73 -2.59 1.95 58.12
C ILE A 73 -3.57 2.51 59.14
N ALA A 74 -3.02 3.19 60.15
CA ALA A 74 -3.77 3.94 61.18
C ALA A 74 -4.69 4.95 60.48
N GLN A 75 -5.89 5.09 61.06
CA GLN A 75 -6.98 6.01 60.69
C GLN A 75 -6.44 7.38 60.27
N ALA A 76 -6.63 7.71 59.01
CA ALA A 76 -6.38 9.04 58.49
C ALA A 76 -7.40 10.02 59.14
N GLN A 77 -6.88 11.01 59.81
CA GLN A 77 -7.67 12.16 60.31
C GLN A 77 -8.43 12.81 59.16
N GLN A 78 -9.73 13.03 59.36
CA GLN A 78 -10.57 13.76 58.43
C GLN A 78 -10.07 15.21 58.31
N VAL A 79 -9.42 15.49 57.18
CA VAL A 79 -9.20 16.85 56.72
C VAL A 79 -10.51 17.32 56.10
N PRO A 80 -11.02 18.54 56.41
CA PRO A 80 -12.28 19.04 55.85
C PRO A 80 -12.17 19.07 54.34
N LEU A 81 -13.10 18.42 53.68
CA LEU A 81 -13.30 18.51 52.23
C LEU A 81 -13.55 19.96 51.85
N ALA A 82 -12.53 20.64 51.32
CA ALA A 82 -12.78 21.82 50.53
C ALA A 82 -13.68 21.38 49.37
N VAL A 83 -14.81 22.04 49.22
CA VAL A 83 -15.74 21.86 48.12
C VAL A 83 -14.95 22.14 46.84
N VAL A 84 -14.47 21.07 46.18
CA VAL A 84 -14.01 21.17 44.82
C VAL A 84 -15.28 21.39 44.00
N GLU A 85 -15.47 22.60 43.52
CA GLU A 85 -16.47 22.88 42.50
C GLU A 85 -16.32 21.82 41.43
N THR A 86 -17.33 20.96 41.29
CA THR A 86 -17.50 20.04 40.19
C THR A 86 -17.55 20.91 38.93
N GLN A 87 -16.37 21.04 38.27
CA GLN A 87 -16.36 21.52 36.89
C GLN A 87 -17.29 20.59 36.11
N ALA A 88 -18.28 21.20 35.49
CA ALA A 88 -19.20 20.54 34.58
C ALA A 88 -18.41 19.63 33.65
N PRO A 89 -18.97 18.46 33.24
CA PRO A 89 -18.27 17.56 32.35
C PRO A 89 -17.78 18.37 31.16
N ARG A 90 -16.47 18.41 30.97
CA ARG A 90 -15.87 19.05 29.80
C ARG A 90 -16.49 18.36 28.57
N THR A 91 -17.40 19.07 27.94
CA THR A 91 -17.92 18.68 26.64
C THR A 91 -16.71 18.40 25.79
N LEU A 92 -16.53 17.15 25.36
CA LEU A 92 -15.53 16.79 24.38
C LEU A 92 -15.81 17.67 23.16
N VAL A 93 -15.05 18.75 23.04
CA VAL A 93 -15.03 19.53 21.80
C VAL A 93 -14.42 18.61 20.80
N GLN A 94 -15.26 17.98 19.99
CA GLN A 94 -14.84 17.28 18.79
C GLN A 94 -14.24 18.33 17.86
N ALA A 95 -12.96 18.62 18.04
CA ALA A 95 -12.20 19.33 17.05
C ALA A 95 -12.09 18.37 15.84
N LYS A 96 -13.03 18.49 14.91
CA LYS A 96 -12.90 17.90 13.58
C LYS A 96 -11.69 18.57 12.95
N LEU A 97 -10.53 17.90 12.96
CA LEU A 97 -9.49 18.17 12.01
C LEU A 97 -9.96 17.59 10.65
N ALA A 98 -10.98 18.24 10.10
CA ALA A 98 -11.25 18.11 8.68
C ALA A 98 -10.10 18.82 7.97
N VAL A 99 -9.27 18.06 7.27
CA VAL A 99 -8.51 18.64 6.18
C VAL A 99 -9.61 19.03 5.18
N GLU A 100 -10.01 20.29 5.17
CA GLU A 100 -10.86 20.85 4.13
C GLU A 100 -10.04 20.81 2.83
N VAL A 101 -10.11 19.68 2.13
CA VAL A 101 -9.71 19.63 0.74
C VAL A 101 -10.92 20.08 -0.03
N ASP A 102 -10.93 21.33 -0.46
CA ASP A 102 -12.07 21.98 -1.09
C ASP A 102 -12.51 21.33 -2.42
N ASP A 103 -11.61 20.63 -3.11
CA ASP A 103 -11.90 19.94 -4.36
C ASP A 103 -11.15 18.61 -4.44
N LEU A 104 -11.90 17.50 -4.43
CA LEU A 104 -11.38 16.12 -4.60
C LEU A 104 -11.60 15.60 -6.02
N ILE A 105 -11.92 16.46 -6.98
CA ILE A 105 -12.09 16.07 -8.38
C ILE A 105 -10.70 15.85 -8.99
N PRO A 106 -10.42 14.65 -9.53
CA PRO A 106 -9.13 14.39 -10.17
C PRO A 106 -8.86 15.31 -11.36
N GLY A 107 -7.61 15.70 -11.54
CA GLY A 107 -7.18 16.47 -12.70
C GLY A 107 -7.37 15.69 -14.01
N LYS A 108 -7.77 16.39 -15.09
CA LYS A 108 -7.80 15.77 -16.41
C LYS A 108 -6.38 15.61 -16.96
N ASP A 109 -6.02 14.39 -17.36
CA ASP A 109 -4.80 14.15 -18.10
C ASP A 109 -5.04 14.26 -19.60
N SER A 110 -4.37 15.22 -20.25
CA SER A 110 -4.47 15.46 -21.70
C SER A 110 -3.92 14.29 -22.51
N THR A 111 -3.02 13.49 -21.95
CA THR A 111 -2.42 12.34 -22.62
C THR A 111 -3.28 11.08 -22.54
N PHE A 112 -4.29 11.07 -21.68
CA PHE A 112 -5.15 9.91 -21.51
C PHE A 112 -5.91 9.54 -22.77
N VAL A 113 -5.90 8.25 -23.11
CA VAL A 113 -6.68 7.68 -24.21
C VAL A 113 -7.66 6.65 -23.64
N PRO A 114 -8.96 6.83 -23.80
CA PRO A 114 -9.95 5.87 -23.31
C PRO A 114 -9.87 4.53 -24.04
N PHE A 115 -9.86 3.42 -23.28
CA PHE A 115 -9.92 2.05 -23.81
C PHE A 115 -10.52 1.08 -22.78
N GLY A 116 -10.71 -0.17 -23.17
CA GLY A 116 -11.22 -1.23 -22.29
C GLY A 116 -12.55 -0.87 -21.65
N PHE A 117 -12.64 -1.05 -20.35
CA PHE A 117 -13.87 -0.83 -19.57
C PHE A 117 -14.27 0.64 -19.37
N TYR A 118 -13.54 1.61 -19.95
CA TYR A 118 -13.77 3.05 -19.74
C TYR A 118 -15.21 3.49 -19.98
N LYS A 119 -15.84 3.06 -21.09
CA LYS A 119 -17.21 3.50 -21.44
C LYS A 119 -18.24 3.00 -20.44
N ASP A 120 -18.14 1.73 -20.06
CA ASP A 120 -19.08 1.10 -19.14
C ASP A 120 -18.90 1.65 -17.73
N LEU A 121 -17.67 1.84 -17.29
CA LEU A 121 -17.35 2.51 -16.02
C LEU A 121 -17.94 3.93 -15.99
N LYS A 122 -17.78 4.69 -17.08
CA LYS A 122 -18.36 6.02 -17.18
C LYS A 122 -19.88 5.98 -17.11
N THR A 123 -20.52 5.01 -17.74
CA THR A 123 -21.98 4.81 -17.68
C THR A 123 -22.42 4.52 -16.25
N VAL A 124 -21.80 3.57 -15.56
CA VAL A 124 -22.13 3.25 -14.17
C VAL A 124 -21.93 4.46 -13.26
N LEU A 125 -20.77 5.12 -13.33
CA LEU A 125 -20.47 6.26 -12.47
C LEU A 125 -21.28 7.53 -12.83
N SER A 126 -21.89 7.62 -14.00
CA SER A 126 -22.80 8.72 -14.35
C SER A 126 -24.16 8.58 -13.67
N THR A 127 -24.52 7.41 -13.20
CA THR A 127 -25.75 7.17 -12.44
C THR A 127 -25.52 7.53 -10.96
N SER A 128 -26.59 7.77 -10.22
CA SER A 128 -26.52 7.91 -8.76
C SER A 128 -26.73 6.57 -8.04
N MET A 129 -26.78 5.45 -8.79
CA MET A 129 -26.90 4.12 -8.23
C MET A 129 -25.58 3.68 -7.59
N PHE A 130 -25.68 3.11 -6.40
CA PHE A 130 -24.55 2.40 -5.80
C PHE A 130 -24.36 1.06 -6.53
N TYR A 131 -23.19 0.88 -7.13
CA TYR A 131 -22.88 -0.31 -7.91
C TYR A 131 -21.38 -0.60 -7.84
N PRO A 132 -20.90 -1.31 -6.80
CA PRO A 132 -19.48 -1.50 -6.56
C PRO A 132 -18.83 -2.35 -7.65
N ILE A 133 -17.60 -1.97 -8.05
CA ILE A 133 -16.89 -2.54 -9.19
C ILE A 133 -15.52 -3.05 -8.73
N PHE A 134 -15.17 -4.27 -9.17
CA PHE A 134 -13.84 -4.86 -9.00
C PHE A 134 -13.14 -4.96 -10.36
N ILE A 135 -11.99 -4.30 -10.51
CA ILE A 135 -11.22 -4.28 -11.76
C ILE A 135 -9.89 -4.98 -11.51
N SER A 136 -9.74 -6.19 -12.05
CA SER A 136 -8.49 -6.95 -12.04
C SER A 136 -7.67 -6.71 -13.30
N GLY A 137 -6.41 -7.15 -13.31
CA GLY A 137 -5.55 -7.17 -14.50
C GLY A 137 -4.11 -6.83 -14.18
N LEU A 138 -3.21 -7.08 -15.09
CA LEU A 138 -1.77 -6.93 -14.91
C LEU A 138 -1.35 -5.49 -14.57
N SER A 139 -0.21 -5.35 -13.88
CA SER A 139 0.30 -4.04 -13.47
C SER A 139 0.63 -3.13 -14.67
N GLY A 140 0.38 -1.83 -14.53
CA GLY A 140 0.73 -0.84 -15.55
C GLY A 140 -0.14 -0.82 -16.81
N ASN A 141 -1.32 -1.44 -16.76
CA ASN A 141 -2.34 -1.42 -17.84
C ASN A 141 -3.39 -0.29 -17.70
N GLY A 142 -3.20 0.65 -16.78
CA GLY A 142 -4.02 1.86 -16.66
C GLY A 142 -5.32 1.74 -15.86
N LYS A 143 -5.55 0.67 -15.06
CA LYS A 143 -6.77 0.48 -14.24
C LYS A 143 -7.13 1.71 -13.41
N THR A 144 -6.23 2.11 -12.52
CA THR A 144 -6.47 3.21 -11.57
C THR A 144 -6.61 4.55 -12.28
N THR A 145 -5.74 4.82 -13.26
CA THR A 145 -5.81 6.02 -14.11
C THR A 145 -7.16 6.11 -14.84
N MET A 146 -7.69 4.99 -15.34
CA MET A 146 -8.99 4.94 -15.98
C MET A 146 -10.11 5.42 -15.04
N VAL A 147 -10.13 4.96 -13.78
CA VAL A 147 -11.12 5.36 -12.78
C VAL A 147 -11.02 6.87 -12.50
N GLU A 148 -9.80 7.36 -12.25
CA GLU A 148 -9.53 8.78 -11.98
C GLU A 148 -9.98 9.66 -13.18
N GLN A 149 -9.68 9.25 -14.42
CA GLN A 149 -10.05 10.00 -15.60
C GLN A 149 -11.56 9.95 -15.92
N VAL A 150 -12.26 8.88 -15.55
CA VAL A 150 -13.73 8.87 -15.58
C VAL A 150 -14.29 9.86 -14.58
N CYS A 151 -13.78 9.89 -13.34
CA CYS A 151 -14.20 10.85 -12.32
C CYS A 151 -13.92 12.30 -12.75
N ALA A 152 -12.73 12.56 -13.30
CA ALA A 152 -12.37 13.87 -13.86
C ALA A 152 -13.32 14.34 -14.98
N ASN A 153 -13.69 13.43 -15.89
CA ASN A 153 -14.61 13.74 -16.97
C ASN A 153 -16.05 13.99 -16.51
N LEU A 154 -16.49 13.27 -15.50
CA LEU A 154 -17.81 13.42 -14.90
C LEU A 154 -17.87 14.55 -13.84
N LYS A 155 -16.73 15.16 -13.52
CA LYS A 155 -16.58 16.16 -12.44
C LYS A 155 -17.06 15.59 -11.11
N ARG A 156 -16.70 14.34 -10.83
CA ARG A 156 -17.01 13.66 -9.58
C ARG A 156 -15.79 13.62 -8.67
N GLU A 157 -16.02 13.86 -7.40
CA GLU A 157 -14.99 13.66 -6.39
C GLU A 157 -14.56 12.19 -6.33
N ALA A 158 -13.28 11.95 -6.16
CA ALA A 158 -12.70 10.63 -5.98
C ALA A 158 -11.71 10.64 -4.82
N ILE A 159 -11.83 9.65 -3.95
CA ILE A 159 -10.91 9.44 -2.83
C ILE A 159 -10.21 8.11 -3.08
N ARG A 160 -8.89 8.16 -3.31
CA ARG A 160 -8.06 6.97 -3.52
C ARG A 160 -7.37 6.56 -2.24
N VAL A 161 -7.43 5.28 -1.94
CA VAL A 161 -6.73 4.64 -0.82
C VAL A 161 -5.91 3.48 -1.38
N ASN A 162 -4.60 3.55 -1.22
CA ASN A 162 -3.71 2.43 -1.53
C ASN A 162 -3.78 1.41 -0.40
N ILE A 163 -4.16 0.19 -0.75
CA ILE A 163 -4.29 -0.90 0.21
C ILE A 163 -2.95 -1.61 0.37
N SER A 164 -2.62 -1.94 1.60
CA SER A 164 -1.47 -2.75 1.97
C SER A 164 -1.86 -3.80 3.02
N ILE A 165 -0.97 -4.71 3.33
CA ILE A 165 -1.21 -5.74 4.36
C ILE A 165 -1.46 -5.12 5.75
N GLU A 166 -0.91 -3.94 6.01
CA GLU A 166 -1.07 -3.23 7.28
C GLU A 166 -2.39 -2.45 7.37
N THR A 167 -3.00 -2.13 6.23
CA THR A 167 -4.24 -1.34 6.18
C THR A 167 -5.33 -1.95 7.03
N ASP A 168 -5.91 -1.16 7.92
CA ASP A 168 -6.91 -1.62 8.88
C ASP A 168 -8.13 -0.68 9.01
N GLU A 169 -9.01 -1.00 10.00
CA GLU A 169 -10.22 -0.22 10.24
C GLU A 169 -9.90 1.23 10.62
N ASP A 170 -8.80 1.47 11.34
CA ASP A 170 -8.42 2.83 11.75
C ASP A 170 -7.98 3.68 10.56
N ASP A 171 -7.28 3.09 9.59
CA ASP A 171 -6.87 3.75 8.36
C ASP A 171 -8.04 4.05 7.44
N LEU A 172 -9.00 3.12 7.34
CA LEU A 172 -10.11 3.19 6.40
C LEU A 172 -11.29 3.99 6.94
N ILE A 173 -11.73 3.66 8.13
CA ILE A 173 -12.92 4.23 8.76
C ILE A 173 -12.57 5.45 9.60
N GLY A 174 -11.44 5.37 10.30
CA GLY A 174 -10.93 6.42 11.17
C GLY A 174 -10.61 5.93 12.58
N GLY A 175 -9.68 6.63 13.19
CA GLY A 175 -9.10 6.28 14.47
C GLY A 175 -8.95 7.46 15.42
N ASN A 176 -8.71 7.15 16.69
CA ASN A 176 -8.36 8.13 17.67
C ASN A 176 -6.88 8.52 17.53
N THR A 177 -6.60 9.81 17.51
CA THR A 177 -5.24 10.36 17.47
C THR A 177 -5.04 11.36 18.60
N LEU A 178 -3.79 11.60 18.98
CA LEU A 178 -3.44 12.59 20.01
C LEU A 178 -3.09 13.91 19.33
N VAL A 179 -3.82 14.97 19.70
CA VAL A 179 -3.55 16.34 19.23
C VAL A 179 -3.50 17.25 20.46
N ASP A 180 -2.37 17.90 20.70
CA ASP A 180 -2.15 18.80 21.83
C ASP A 180 -2.55 18.19 23.21
N GLY A 181 -2.23 16.89 23.40
CA GLY A 181 -2.54 16.15 24.62
C GLY A 181 -4.00 15.71 24.76
N ASN A 182 -4.85 15.98 23.77
CA ASN A 182 -6.25 15.55 23.75
C ASN A 182 -6.43 14.39 22.75
N VAL A 183 -7.28 13.43 23.12
CA VAL A 183 -7.68 12.36 22.19
C VAL A 183 -8.76 12.92 21.27
N VAL A 184 -8.48 12.95 19.96
CA VAL A 184 -9.37 13.44 18.92
C VAL A 184 -9.63 12.31 17.93
N TYR A 185 -10.89 12.07 17.58
CA TYR A 185 -11.24 11.15 16.49
C TYR A 185 -10.96 11.80 15.15
N ARG A 186 -10.14 11.13 14.31
CA ARG A 186 -9.89 11.50 12.92
C ARG A 186 -10.69 10.58 12.01
N GLU A 187 -11.59 11.16 11.21
CA GLU A 187 -12.37 10.42 10.23
C GLU A 187 -11.49 9.90 9.09
N GLY A 188 -11.74 8.65 8.67
CA GLY A 188 -11.01 8.02 7.59
C GLY A 188 -11.61 8.31 6.21
N PRO A 189 -10.87 7.95 5.16
CA PRO A 189 -11.24 8.24 3.76
C PRO A 189 -12.55 7.59 3.33
N VAL A 190 -12.90 6.44 3.87
CA VAL A 190 -14.12 5.71 3.53
C VAL A 190 -15.36 6.46 4.01
N LEU A 191 -15.40 6.88 5.27
CA LEU A 191 -16.53 7.64 5.78
C LEU A 191 -16.63 9.02 5.12
N THR A 192 -15.49 9.64 4.83
CA THR A 192 -15.43 10.89 4.07
C THR A 192 -16.05 10.72 2.68
N ALA A 193 -15.71 9.65 1.95
CA ALA A 193 -16.29 9.35 0.65
C ALA A 193 -17.80 9.09 0.74
N MET A 194 -18.25 8.33 1.73
CA MET A 194 -19.67 8.07 1.97
C MET A 194 -20.47 9.37 2.21
N LYS A 195 -19.96 10.25 3.09
CA LYS A 195 -20.64 11.51 3.44
C LYS A 195 -20.70 12.50 2.28
N ARG A 196 -19.66 12.52 1.42
CA ARG A 196 -19.56 13.42 0.27
C ARG A 196 -20.27 12.89 -0.99
N GLY A 197 -20.63 11.61 -1.04
CA GLY A 197 -21.13 10.96 -2.25
C GLY A 197 -20.03 10.80 -3.31
N ALA A 198 -18.78 10.75 -2.90
CA ALA A 198 -17.61 10.59 -3.75
C ALA A 198 -17.43 9.15 -4.24
N VAL A 199 -16.59 8.96 -5.24
CA VAL A 199 -16.14 7.63 -5.68
C VAL A 199 -14.94 7.22 -4.79
N LEU A 200 -15.10 6.16 -4.02
CA LEU A 200 -14.01 5.57 -3.26
C LEU A 200 -13.23 4.62 -4.17
N ILE A 201 -11.92 4.83 -4.30
CA ILE A 201 -11.03 3.97 -5.06
C ILE A 201 -10.14 3.20 -4.07
N LEU A 202 -10.37 1.88 -3.96
CA LEU A 202 -9.49 0.99 -3.21
C LEU A 202 -8.45 0.41 -4.17
N ASP A 203 -7.24 0.96 -4.16
CA ASP A 203 -6.20 0.58 -5.09
C ASP A 203 -5.33 -0.54 -4.52
N GLU A 204 -5.02 -1.55 -5.37
CA GLU A 204 -4.27 -2.75 -5.01
C GLU A 204 -4.92 -3.55 -3.85
N VAL A 205 -6.26 -3.72 -3.90
CA VAL A 205 -7.04 -4.34 -2.81
C VAL A 205 -6.60 -5.77 -2.51
N ASP A 206 -6.01 -6.47 -3.46
CA ASP A 206 -5.45 -7.81 -3.32
C ASP A 206 -4.18 -7.87 -2.45
N ARG A 207 -3.61 -6.73 -2.06
CA ARG A 207 -2.55 -6.65 -1.03
C ARG A 207 -3.10 -6.61 0.39
N GLY A 208 -4.40 -6.39 0.53
CA GLY A 208 -5.05 -6.28 1.83
C GLY A 208 -5.12 -7.60 2.58
N SER A 209 -5.47 -7.52 3.86
CA SER A 209 -5.71 -8.66 4.73
C SER A 209 -7.20 -8.78 5.09
N ASN A 210 -7.57 -9.77 5.90
CA ASN A 210 -8.93 -9.93 6.43
C ASN A 210 -9.44 -8.70 7.20
N LYS A 211 -8.60 -7.73 7.52
CA LYS A 211 -9.00 -6.45 8.13
C LYS A 211 -9.94 -5.64 7.22
N LEU A 212 -9.91 -5.88 5.89
CA LEU A 212 -10.82 -5.26 4.91
C LEU A 212 -12.29 -5.65 5.11
N MET A 213 -12.57 -6.68 5.91
CA MET A 213 -13.94 -7.10 6.24
C MET A 213 -14.74 -6.02 6.99
N CYS A 214 -14.10 -4.99 7.55
CA CYS A 214 -14.77 -3.80 8.08
C CYS A 214 -15.61 -3.07 7.01
N LEU A 215 -15.32 -3.27 5.72
CA LEU A 215 -16.00 -2.64 4.59
C LEU A 215 -17.28 -3.38 4.13
N GLN A 216 -17.64 -4.54 4.72
CA GLN A 216 -18.75 -5.37 4.25
C GLN A 216 -20.07 -4.60 4.09
N ALA A 217 -20.51 -3.89 5.14
CA ALA A 217 -21.76 -3.11 5.09
C ALA A 217 -21.69 -2.00 4.03
N ILE A 218 -20.53 -1.42 3.84
CA ILE A 218 -20.27 -0.33 2.90
C ILE A 218 -20.34 -0.83 1.45
N LEU A 219 -19.78 -2.03 1.19
CA LEU A 219 -19.87 -2.72 -0.10
C LEU A 219 -21.31 -3.12 -0.48
N GLU A 220 -22.19 -3.21 0.50
CA GLU A 220 -23.63 -3.44 0.27
C GLU A 220 -24.42 -2.11 0.14
N GLY A 221 -23.76 -0.96 0.18
CA GLY A 221 -24.41 0.36 0.14
C GLY A 221 -25.21 0.69 1.40
N LYS A 222 -24.98 -0.03 2.49
CA LYS A 222 -25.71 0.13 3.76
C LYS A 222 -25.08 1.20 4.65
N PRO A 223 -25.87 1.78 5.59
CA PRO A 223 -25.31 2.64 6.62
C PRO A 223 -24.26 1.91 7.47
N TYR A 224 -23.21 2.63 7.83
CA TYR A 224 -22.15 2.13 8.70
C TYR A 224 -22.24 2.74 10.09
N PHE A 225 -22.31 1.90 11.13
CA PHE A 225 -22.25 2.33 12.52
C PHE A 225 -20.80 2.43 12.99
N ASN A 226 -20.33 3.65 13.23
CA ASN A 226 -18.99 3.89 13.75
C ASN A 226 -18.96 3.64 15.26
N LYS A 227 -18.36 2.55 15.68
CA LYS A 227 -18.27 2.12 17.08
C LYS A 227 -17.48 3.10 17.97
N LYS A 228 -16.56 3.90 17.37
CA LYS A 228 -15.71 4.84 18.11
C LYS A 228 -16.41 6.15 18.42
N THR A 229 -17.31 6.60 17.55
CA THR A 229 -18.04 7.85 17.70
C THR A 229 -19.50 7.66 18.09
N GLY A 230 -20.06 6.44 17.92
CA GLY A 230 -21.48 6.17 18.09
C GLY A 230 -22.35 6.73 16.93
N GLU A 231 -21.76 7.28 15.89
CA GLU A 231 -22.46 7.86 14.74
C GLU A 231 -22.80 6.78 13.70
N THR A 232 -24.00 6.86 13.12
CA THR A 232 -24.35 6.06 11.94
C THR A 232 -24.21 6.93 10.70
N VAL A 233 -23.31 6.53 9.80
CA VAL A 233 -23.06 7.23 8.53
C VAL A 233 -23.82 6.54 7.41
N THR A 234 -24.73 7.26 6.77
CA THR A 234 -25.49 6.80 5.61
C THR A 234 -24.80 7.29 4.34
N PRO A 235 -24.60 6.42 3.31
CA PRO A 235 -24.03 6.86 2.05
C PRO A 235 -24.85 7.97 1.41
N ALA A 236 -24.21 9.09 1.05
CA ALA A 236 -24.84 10.17 0.31
C ALA A 236 -25.10 9.73 -1.15
N PRO A 237 -26.10 10.33 -1.82
CA PRO A 237 -26.37 10.06 -3.24
C PRO A 237 -25.11 10.23 -4.10
N GLY A 238 -24.87 9.26 -4.96
CA GLY A 238 -23.68 9.25 -5.81
C GLY A 238 -22.49 8.50 -5.21
N PHE A 239 -22.45 8.19 -3.94
CA PHE A 239 -21.38 7.32 -3.38
C PHE A 239 -21.26 6.04 -4.20
N ASN A 240 -20.04 5.69 -4.58
CA ASN A 240 -19.74 4.44 -5.25
C ASN A 240 -18.34 3.95 -4.85
N LEU A 241 -18.06 2.67 -5.10
CA LEU A 241 -16.80 2.06 -4.74
C LEU A 241 -16.22 1.32 -5.95
N VAL A 242 -14.94 1.57 -6.25
CA VAL A 242 -14.18 0.86 -7.28
C VAL A 242 -12.92 0.31 -6.65
N ALA A 243 -12.76 -1.01 -6.69
CA ALA A 243 -11.53 -1.68 -6.27
C ALA A 243 -10.68 -2.03 -7.48
N THR A 244 -9.37 -1.86 -7.39
CA THR A 244 -8.40 -2.33 -8.38
C THR A 244 -7.50 -3.40 -7.77
N ALA A 245 -7.12 -4.40 -8.57
CA ALA A 245 -6.27 -5.50 -8.15
C ALA A 245 -5.36 -5.97 -9.29
N ASN A 246 -4.23 -6.58 -8.98
CA ASN A 246 -3.38 -7.23 -9.96
C ASN A 246 -3.80 -8.68 -10.20
N THR A 247 -4.49 -9.27 -9.25
CA THR A 247 -5.03 -10.63 -9.31
C THR A 247 -6.57 -10.61 -9.26
N LYS A 248 -7.20 -11.77 -9.46
CA LYS A 248 -8.65 -11.92 -9.31
C LYS A 248 -9.08 -12.17 -7.86
N GLY A 249 -8.24 -11.83 -6.89
CA GLY A 249 -8.50 -12.05 -5.46
C GLY A 249 -8.17 -13.47 -4.98
N ARG A 250 -7.62 -14.32 -5.85
CA ARG A 250 -7.22 -15.71 -5.52
C ARG A 250 -5.75 -15.86 -5.15
N GLY A 251 -5.05 -14.76 -4.92
CA GLY A 251 -3.61 -14.76 -4.72
C GLY A 251 -2.85 -14.93 -6.03
N SER A 252 -1.58 -15.31 -5.94
CA SER A 252 -0.71 -15.59 -7.09
C SER A 252 -0.33 -17.06 -7.07
N ASP A 253 -1.03 -17.86 -7.85
CA ASP A 253 -0.74 -19.31 -7.98
C ASP A 253 0.62 -19.56 -8.67
N ASP A 254 1.08 -18.60 -9.47
CA ASP A 254 2.33 -18.63 -10.21
C ASP A 254 3.50 -17.92 -9.51
N GLY A 255 3.28 -17.36 -8.31
CA GLY A 255 4.30 -16.64 -7.54
C GLY A 255 4.70 -15.27 -8.09
N LYS A 256 4.13 -14.81 -9.22
CA LYS A 256 4.47 -13.54 -9.88
C LYS A 256 4.06 -12.31 -9.06
N PHE A 257 3.02 -12.44 -8.25
CA PHE A 257 2.52 -11.38 -7.35
C PHE A 257 2.67 -11.80 -5.89
N ILE A 258 3.91 -11.90 -5.41
CA ILE A 258 4.26 -12.37 -4.05
C ILE A 258 3.50 -11.63 -2.94
N SER A 259 3.16 -10.37 -3.15
CA SER A 259 2.41 -9.54 -2.19
C SER A 259 0.89 -9.62 -2.32
N ALA A 260 0.36 -10.39 -3.29
CA ALA A 260 -1.07 -10.58 -3.44
C ALA A 260 -1.57 -11.67 -2.49
N ASN A 261 -2.54 -11.30 -1.64
CA ASN A 261 -3.20 -12.20 -0.72
C ASN A 261 -4.46 -12.80 -1.35
N ILE A 262 -4.90 -13.94 -0.80
CA ILE A 262 -6.22 -14.48 -1.11
C ILE A 262 -7.26 -13.63 -0.36
N LEU A 263 -8.14 -13.00 -1.12
CA LEU A 263 -9.27 -12.26 -0.57
C LEU A 263 -10.40 -13.21 -0.18
N ASP A 264 -11.13 -12.85 0.87
CA ASP A 264 -12.30 -13.60 1.30
C ASP A 264 -13.38 -13.59 0.20
N GLU A 265 -13.95 -14.76 -0.10
CA GLU A 265 -15.00 -14.90 -1.13
C GLU A 265 -16.22 -14.04 -0.79
N ALA A 266 -16.58 -13.94 0.50
CA ALA A 266 -17.68 -13.08 0.92
C ALA A 266 -17.40 -11.59 0.68
N PHE A 267 -16.14 -11.17 0.65
CA PHE A 267 -15.75 -9.81 0.25
C PHE A 267 -15.92 -9.62 -1.26
N LEU A 268 -15.45 -10.57 -2.07
CA LEU A 268 -15.51 -10.53 -3.53
C LEU A 268 -16.95 -10.56 -4.06
N GLU A 269 -17.81 -11.39 -3.50
CA GLU A 269 -19.23 -11.52 -3.88
C GLU A 269 -20.06 -10.23 -3.70
N ARG A 270 -19.54 -9.26 -2.95
CA ARG A 270 -20.22 -7.97 -2.78
C ARG A 270 -19.97 -6.99 -3.91
N PHE A 271 -19.06 -7.30 -4.81
CA PHE A 271 -18.87 -6.49 -6.01
C PHE A 271 -19.88 -6.88 -7.09
N ALA A 272 -20.70 -5.92 -7.49
CA ALA A 272 -21.76 -6.14 -8.48
C ALA A 272 -21.20 -6.37 -9.89
N ILE A 273 -20.03 -5.79 -10.19
CA ILE A 273 -19.32 -5.97 -11.46
C ILE A 273 -17.88 -6.41 -11.15
N THR A 274 -17.44 -7.47 -11.81
CA THR A 274 -16.03 -7.87 -11.85
C THR A 274 -15.56 -7.83 -13.30
N VAL A 275 -14.46 -7.13 -13.57
CA VAL A 275 -13.89 -6.93 -14.90
C VAL A 275 -12.40 -7.23 -14.90
N GLU A 276 -11.93 -7.88 -15.96
CA GLU A 276 -10.51 -7.99 -16.25
C GLU A 276 -10.11 -6.92 -17.28
N GLN A 277 -9.26 -6.00 -16.89
CA GLN A 277 -8.71 -4.96 -17.76
C GLN A 277 -7.44 -5.49 -18.40
N GLU A 278 -7.50 -5.68 -19.71
CA GLU A 278 -6.35 -6.07 -20.52
C GLU A 278 -5.49 -4.85 -20.90
N TYR A 279 -4.32 -5.10 -21.50
CA TYR A 279 -3.55 -4.06 -22.16
C TYR A 279 -4.29 -3.49 -23.37
N PRO A 280 -4.04 -2.24 -23.75
CA PRO A 280 -4.66 -1.64 -24.93
C PRO A 280 -4.21 -2.35 -26.21
N THR A 281 -5.06 -2.31 -27.24
CA THR A 281 -4.64 -2.78 -28.58
C THR A 281 -3.46 -1.95 -29.09
N MET A 282 -2.62 -2.50 -29.95
CA MET A 282 -1.47 -1.81 -30.54
C MET A 282 -1.82 -0.41 -31.08
N ALA A 283 -2.95 -0.28 -31.79
CA ALA A 283 -3.40 0.99 -32.34
C ALA A 283 -3.76 2.03 -31.24
N THR A 284 -4.31 1.57 -30.12
CA THR A 284 -4.62 2.41 -28.96
C THR A 284 -3.36 2.76 -28.19
N GLU A 285 -2.48 1.80 -28.00
CA GLU A 285 -1.22 1.98 -27.28
C GLU A 285 -0.29 2.93 -28.02
N LYS A 286 -0.19 2.82 -29.36
CA LYS A 286 0.52 3.81 -30.19
C LYS A 286 0.01 5.24 -29.95
N LYS A 287 -1.31 5.42 -29.85
CA LYS A 287 -1.88 6.75 -29.53
C LYS A 287 -1.48 7.23 -28.14
N ILE A 288 -1.42 6.32 -27.13
CA ILE A 288 -0.99 6.68 -25.78
C ILE A 288 0.47 7.13 -25.81
N VAL A 289 1.34 6.35 -26.46
CA VAL A 289 2.77 6.64 -26.59
C VAL A 289 3.01 7.97 -27.30
N ILE A 290 2.34 8.21 -28.44
CA ILE A 290 2.45 9.46 -29.20
C ILE A 290 2.03 10.66 -28.34
N LYS A 291 0.87 10.59 -27.67
CA LYS A 291 0.41 11.68 -26.80
C LYS A 291 1.39 11.93 -25.65
N LYS A 292 2.04 10.91 -25.15
CA LYS A 292 3.10 11.07 -24.16
C LYS A 292 4.31 11.78 -24.74
N MET A 293 4.72 11.44 -25.98
CA MET A 293 5.77 12.12 -26.71
C MET A 293 5.43 13.59 -27.01
N GLU A 294 4.17 13.89 -27.38
CA GLU A 294 3.69 15.26 -27.55
C GLU A 294 3.85 16.10 -26.27
N LYS A 295 3.52 15.52 -25.10
CA LYS A 295 3.66 16.19 -23.79
C LYS A 295 5.09 16.56 -23.46
N VAL A 296 6.07 15.79 -23.92
CA VAL A 296 7.50 16.05 -23.72
C VAL A 296 8.17 16.75 -24.92
N ASN A 297 7.37 17.17 -25.92
CA ASN A 297 7.81 17.84 -27.15
C ASN A 297 8.88 17.06 -27.94
N ASN A 298 8.81 15.72 -27.94
CA ASN A 298 9.76 14.85 -28.65
C ASN A 298 8.97 13.73 -29.34
N VAL A 299 8.30 14.07 -30.47
CA VAL A 299 7.45 13.15 -31.22
C VAL A 299 8.25 12.42 -32.27
N ASP A 300 8.26 11.08 -32.17
CA ASP A 300 8.83 10.16 -33.13
C ASP A 300 7.85 8.99 -33.36
N GLU A 301 7.12 9.03 -34.47
CA GLU A 301 6.07 8.05 -34.77
C GLU A 301 6.62 6.66 -35.07
N ASP A 302 7.81 6.57 -35.66
CA ASP A 302 8.47 5.30 -35.96
C ASP A 302 8.93 4.65 -34.65
N PHE A 303 9.57 5.42 -33.79
CA PHE A 303 9.93 4.95 -32.45
C PHE A 303 8.70 4.48 -31.65
N ALA A 304 7.59 5.22 -31.68
CA ALA A 304 6.35 4.80 -31.04
C ALA A 304 5.84 3.45 -31.62
N THR A 305 5.96 3.26 -32.92
CA THR A 305 5.54 2.02 -33.58
C THR A 305 6.43 0.84 -33.18
N HIS A 306 7.75 1.05 -33.16
CA HIS A 306 8.72 0.04 -32.74
C HIS A 306 8.51 -0.37 -31.28
N LEU A 307 8.34 0.59 -30.37
CA LEU A 307 8.06 0.31 -28.95
C LEU A 307 6.80 -0.52 -28.74
N VAL A 308 5.72 -0.19 -29.44
CA VAL A 308 4.45 -0.91 -29.32
C VAL A 308 4.55 -2.30 -29.92
N THR A 309 5.20 -2.45 -31.07
CA THR A 309 5.44 -3.77 -31.70
C THR A 309 6.29 -4.66 -30.80
N TRP A 310 7.37 -4.12 -30.26
CA TRP A 310 8.25 -4.80 -29.33
C TRP A 310 7.50 -5.28 -28.07
N SER A 311 6.73 -4.41 -27.44
CA SER A 311 5.97 -4.77 -26.24
C SER A 311 4.86 -5.78 -26.51
N ASP A 312 4.23 -5.74 -27.69
CA ASP A 312 3.19 -6.69 -28.09
C ASP A 312 3.76 -8.11 -28.27
N VAL A 313 4.94 -8.25 -28.89
CA VAL A 313 5.64 -9.54 -29.03
C VAL A 313 5.98 -10.10 -27.65
N ILE A 314 6.57 -9.30 -26.76
CA ILE A 314 6.93 -9.73 -25.41
C ILE A 314 5.68 -10.18 -24.63
N ARG A 315 4.57 -9.43 -24.69
CA ARG A 315 3.32 -9.81 -24.02
C ARG A 315 2.72 -11.10 -24.56
N LYS A 316 2.77 -11.33 -25.86
CA LYS A 316 2.32 -12.59 -26.47
C LYS A 316 3.12 -13.77 -25.94
N THR A 317 4.45 -13.65 -25.93
CA THR A 317 5.35 -14.66 -25.38
C THR A 317 5.11 -14.91 -23.88
N TYR A 318 4.81 -13.84 -23.12
CA TYR A 318 4.41 -13.95 -21.70
C TYR A 318 3.09 -14.70 -21.53
N TYR A 319 2.05 -14.41 -22.33
CA TYR A 319 0.77 -15.10 -22.25
C TYR A 319 0.85 -16.57 -22.70
N GLU A 320 1.80 -16.91 -23.56
CA GLU A 320 2.13 -18.27 -23.95
C GLU A 320 2.90 -19.04 -22.85
N GLY A 321 3.33 -18.34 -21.80
CA GLY A 321 4.06 -18.92 -20.67
C GLY A 321 5.53 -19.23 -20.96
N ALA A 322 6.11 -18.66 -22.02
CA ALA A 322 7.51 -18.88 -22.38
C ALA A 322 8.47 -17.94 -21.63
N ILE A 323 7.98 -16.83 -21.08
CA ILE A 323 8.72 -15.90 -20.25
C ILE A 323 7.88 -15.45 -19.04
N ASP A 324 8.54 -15.03 -17.97
CA ASP A 324 7.89 -14.61 -16.72
C ASP A 324 7.77 -13.08 -16.56
N GLU A 325 8.45 -12.33 -17.40
CA GLU A 325 8.47 -10.87 -17.36
C GLU A 325 7.80 -10.26 -18.58
N LEU A 326 7.29 -9.03 -18.44
CA LEU A 326 6.62 -8.32 -19.53
C LEU A 326 6.91 -6.81 -19.52
N ILE A 327 6.64 -6.18 -20.65
CA ILE A 327 6.69 -4.73 -20.83
C ILE A 327 5.28 -4.15 -20.76
N SER A 328 4.99 -3.40 -19.69
CA SER A 328 3.70 -2.73 -19.49
C SER A 328 3.60 -1.41 -20.26
N THR A 329 2.39 -0.91 -20.49
CA THR A 329 2.17 0.42 -21.07
C THR A 329 2.85 1.53 -20.25
N ARG A 330 2.84 1.43 -18.92
CA ARG A 330 3.61 2.33 -18.04
C ARG A 330 5.11 2.31 -18.34
N ARG A 331 5.66 1.13 -18.67
CA ARG A 331 7.07 1.01 -19.04
C ARG A 331 7.37 1.74 -20.34
N LEU A 332 6.48 1.66 -21.34
CA LEU A 332 6.62 2.44 -22.57
C LEU A 332 6.61 3.94 -22.31
N GLU A 333 5.75 4.42 -21.42
CA GLU A 333 5.76 5.84 -21.02
C GLU A 333 7.07 6.25 -20.34
N HIS A 334 7.68 5.36 -19.56
CA HIS A 334 9.01 5.62 -18.97
C HIS A 334 10.12 5.69 -20.02
N ILE A 335 10.06 4.81 -21.04
CA ILE A 335 11.01 4.84 -22.16
C ILE A 335 10.88 6.16 -22.93
N VAL A 336 9.66 6.63 -23.19
CA VAL A 336 9.43 7.95 -23.84
C VAL A 336 10.04 9.09 -23.01
N ASN A 337 9.87 9.06 -21.69
CA ASN A 337 10.46 10.08 -20.84
C ASN A 337 12.00 10.00 -20.82
N ALA A 338 12.57 8.78 -20.81
CA ALA A 338 14.02 8.57 -20.88
C ALA A 338 14.57 9.06 -22.22
N PHE A 339 13.89 8.78 -23.33
CA PHE A 339 14.27 9.28 -24.66
C PHE A 339 14.24 10.81 -24.72
N ALA A 340 13.24 11.46 -24.10
CA ALA A 340 13.18 12.91 -24.04
C ALA A 340 14.34 13.53 -23.24
N VAL A 341 14.86 12.81 -22.22
CA VAL A 341 15.98 13.29 -21.38
C VAL A 341 17.34 13.03 -22.02
N PHE A 342 17.54 11.85 -22.61
CA PHE A 342 18.85 11.41 -23.06
C PHE A 342 19.06 11.59 -24.59
N GLY A 343 18.02 11.73 -25.37
CA GLY A 343 18.06 11.85 -26.82
C GLY A 343 18.43 10.58 -27.59
N ASP A 344 18.65 9.47 -26.90
CA ASP A 344 19.10 8.19 -27.41
C ASP A 344 18.03 7.12 -27.16
N LYS A 345 17.53 6.48 -28.24
CA LYS A 345 16.47 5.47 -28.20
C LYS A 345 16.91 4.17 -27.52
N GLN A 346 18.10 3.67 -27.90
CA GLN A 346 18.65 2.43 -27.37
C GLN A 346 18.93 2.56 -25.88
N LYS A 347 19.59 3.62 -25.48
CA LYS A 347 19.84 3.94 -24.07
C LYS A 347 18.54 4.06 -23.27
N ALA A 348 17.51 4.69 -23.83
CA ALA A 348 16.21 4.81 -23.18
C ALA A 348 15.54 3.46 -22.93
N VAL A 349 15.59 2.54 -23.91
CA VAL A 349 15.11 1.17 -23.78
C VAL A 349 15.95 0.42 -22.74
N GLN A 350 17.28 0.44 -22.85
CA GLN A 350 18.20 -0.25 -21.97
C GLN A 350 18.01 0.15 -20.49
N LEU A 351 17.93 1.46 -20.20
CA LEU A 351 17.71 1.96 -18.85
C LEU A 351 16.38 1.46 -18.24
N CYS A 352 15.37 1.26 -19.07
CA CYS A 352 14.06 0.80 -18.62
C CYS A 352 13.95 -0.73 -18.46
N VAL A 353 14.86 -1.51 -19.05
CA VAL A 353 14.90 -2.98 -18.90
C VAL A 353 15.94 -3.47 -17.89
N ASN A 354 16.84 -2.62 -17.40
CA ASN A 354 17.89 -2.96 -16.43
C ASN A 354 17.38 -3.56 -15.10
N ARG A 355 16.09 -3.50 -14.81
CA ARG A 355 15.50 -4.11 -13.62
C ARG A 355 15.32 -5.61 -13.73
N PHE A 356 15.35 -6.16 -14.93
CA PHE A 356 15.18 -7.58 -15.17
C PHE A 356 16.51 -8.32 -14.92
N ASP A 357 16.45 -9.64 -14.79
CA ASP A 357 17.65 -10.47 -14.78
C ASP A 357 18.39 -10.33 -16.12
N GLU A 358 19.67 -10.72 -16.14
CA GLU A 358 20.56 -10.44 -17.28
C GLU A 358 20.07 -11.14 -18.55
N ASP A 359 19.65 -12.42 -18.45
CA ASP A 359 19.17 -13.18 -19.61
C ASP A 359 17.91 -12.54 -20.22
N THR A 360 16.95 -12.14 -19.39
CA THR A 360 15.72 -11.46 -19.83
C THR A 360 16.03 -10.10 -20.43
N LYS A 361 16.94 -9.36 -19.82
CA LYS A 361 17.38 -8.04 -20.29
C LYS A 361 18.01 -8.13 -21.68
N GLU A 362 18.97 -9.03 -21.87
CA GLU A 362 19.62 -9.27 -23.17
C GLU A 362 18.59 -9.66 -24.22
N ALA A 363 17.71 -10.63 -23.92
CA ALA A 363 16.66 -11.04 -24.85
C ALA A 363 15.72 -9.91 -25.26
N PHE A 364 15.39 -8.99 -24.33
CA PHE A 364 14.53 -7.84 -24.62
C PHE A 364 15.24 -6.79 -25.47
N ILE A 365 16.54 -6.56 -25.23
CA ILE A 365 17.37 -5.63 -26.04
C ILE A 365 17.55 -6.18 -27.45
N ASP A 366 17.91 -7.45 -27.57
CA ASP A 366 18.07 -8.14 -28.88
C ASP A 366 16.79 -8.12 -29.70
N LEU A 367 15.64 -8.35 -29.04
CA LEU A 367 14.36 -8.26 -29.71
C LEU A 367 14.06 -6.81 -30.14
N TYR A 368 14.43 -5.82 -29.33
CA TYR A 368 14.26 -4.41 -29.71
C TYR A 368 15.10 -4.04 -30.92
N ALA A 369 16.38 -4.44 -31.00
CA ALA A 369 17.26 -4.22 -32.14
C ALA A 369 16.70 -4.83 -33.45
N LYS A 370 16.04 -5.99 -33.35
CA LYS A 370 15.37 -6.61 -34.51
C LYS A 370 14.12 -5.88 -34.98
N VAL A 371 13.44 -5.17 -34.05
CA VAL A 371 12.23 -4.40 -34.36
C VAL A 371 12.55 -2.99 -34.85
N ASP A 372 13.64 -2.39 -34.37
CA ASP A 372 14.11 -1.05 -34.75
C ASP A 372 15.44 -1.11 -35.51
N PRO A 373 15.42 -1.20 -36.87
CA PRO A 373 16.64 -1.28 -37.67
C PRO A 373 17.59 -0.07 -37.56
N SER A 374 17.09 1.06 -37.01
CA SER A 374 17.92 2.26 -36.83
C SER A 374 19.00 2.09 -35.75
N VAL A 375 18.84 1.09 -34.89
CA VAL A 375 19.77 0.80 -33.77
C VAL A 375 21.03 0.08 -34.34
N GLU A 376 20.87 -0.91 -35.20
CA GLU A 376 22.01 -1.61 -35.82
C GLU A 376 22.89 -0.68 -36.69
N LEU A 377 22.28 0.32 -37.35
CA LEU A 377 23.01 1.31 -38.13
C LEU A 377 23.86 2.26 -37.25
N ALA A 378 23.43 2.53 -36.03
CA ALA A 378 24.16 3.38 -35.10
C ALA A 378 25.42 2.67 -34.54
N GLU A 379 25.30 1.38 -34.18
CA GLU A 379 26.45 0.58 -33.73
C GLU A 379 27.53 0.43 -34.81
N SER A 380 27.12 0.15 -36.04
CA SER A 380 28.06 0.04 -37.17
C SER A 380 28.77 1.35 -37.52
N THR A 381 28.17 2.52 -37.17
CA THR A 381 28.76 3.81 -37.45
C THR A 381 29.76 4.21 -36.33
N GLU A 382 29.49 3.85 -35.10
CA GLU A 382 30.41 4.10 -33.96
C GLU A 382 31.64 3.20 -34.02
N GLU A 383 31.49 1.91 -34.40
CA GLU A 383 32.64 1.01 -34.65
C GLU A 383 33.53 1.53 -35.78
N THR A 384 32.93 2.03 -36.87
CA THR A 384 33.68 2.58 -38.00
C THR A 384 34.40 3.88 -37.66
N GLU A 385 33.83 4.73 -36.80
CA GLU A 385 34.49 5.97 -36.34
C GLU A 385 35.60 5.67 -35.33
N GLN A 386 35.53 4.63 -34.52
CA GLN A 386 36.60 4.20 -33.61
C GLN A 386 37.77 3.57 -34.38
N GLU A 387 37.52 2.71 -35.35
CA GLU A 387 38.60 2.14 -36.21
C GLU A 387 39.32 3.20 -36.99
N ILE A 388 38.66 4.27 -37.49
CA ILE A 388 39.31 5.37 -38.20
C ILE A 388 40.17 6.24 -37.28
N HIS A 389 39.84 6.31 -35.98
CA HIS A 389 40.65 7.06 -35.02
C HIS A 389 41.88 6.31 -34.52
N GLU A 390 41.83 4.97 -34.44
CA GLU A 390 42.98 4.15 -34.05
C GLU A 390 44.05 4.03 -35.19
N ASP A 391 43.62 4.00 -36.45
CA ASP A 391 44.55 3.94 -37.60
C ASP A 391 45.21 5.29 -37.96
N GLY A 392 44.84 6.38 -37.25
CA GLY A 392 45.37 7.72 -37.46
C GLY A 392 46.53 8.14 -36.55
N GLU A 393 46.96 7.31 -35.60
CA GLU A 393 47.98 7.59 -34.60
C GLU A 393 49.29 6.76 -34.73
N GLU A 394 49.56 6.12 -35.91
CA GLU A 394 50.89 5.53 -36.21
C GLU A 394 51.81 6.46 -37.01
#